data_37cd4e77bd3d513bf1a9dfdbd4ab0895
#
_entry.id   37cd4e77bd3d513bf1a9dfdbd4ab0895
#
_cell.length_a   1.000
_cell.length_b   1.000
_cell.length_c   1.000
_cell.angle_alpha   90.00
_cell.angle_beta   90.00
_cell.angle_gamma   90.00
#
_symmetry.space_group_name_H-M   'P 1'
#
loop_
_entity.id
_entity.type
_entity.pdbx_description
1 polymer ?
#
loop_
_entity_poly.entity_id
_entity_poly.type
_entity_poly.pdbx_seq_one_letter_code
_entity_poly.pdbx_strand_id
1 'polypeptide(L)'
;ILQDANDVNQRVKLIDILSHDVQRIERLITDYSQILKDEVALSKEKIKKIDLEPIIKSVVDDFNNIHKYKRKIKISYENDKKNKYFINGIENRVEQIIANLLDNAVSFSEDNKEIIVKVSKSKDKQVMVNILDEGIGFKEKDTNKVFKRFYSNRPDKFGQHSGLGLNIVKNLVDLHNATINASNRIDKKGANMEIMFPKV
;
A
#
# COMPACT_ATOMS: atom_id res chain seq x y z
N ILE A 1 26.90 19.69 17.58
CA ILE A 1 26.29 18.59 18.37
C ILE A 1 27.28 17.41 18.52
N LEU A 2 27.89 16.92 17.42
CA LEU A 2 28.88 15.83 17.49
C LEU A 2 30.20 16.25 18.15
N GLN A 3 30.58 17.51 18.08
CA GLN A 3 31.80 18.04 18.71
C GLN A 3 31.69 18.13 20.24
N ASP A 4 30.50 18.28 20.80
CA ASP A 4 30.25 18.40 22.23
C ASP A 4 29.92 17.06 22.91
N ALA A 5 29.80 15.96 22.16
CA ALA A 5 29.50 14.64 22.71
C ALA A 5 30.78 14.01 23.31
N ASN A 6 31.03 14.23 24.60
CA ASN A 6 32.18 13.68 25.33
C ASN A 6 32.01 12.20 25.74
N ASP A 7 30.78 11.67 25.68
CA ASP A 7 30.48 10.27 26.01
C ASP A 7 30.35 9.41 24.74
N VAL A 8 31.07 8.30 24.68
CA VAL A 8 31.08 7.33 23.59
C VAL A 8 29.65 6.85 23.32
N ASN A 9 28.85 6.63 24.36
CA ASN A 9 27.45 6.19 24.21
C ASN A 9 26.56 7.26 23.54
N GLN A 10 26.83 8.55 23.80
CA GLN A 10 26.10 9.64 23.12
C GLN A 10 26.48 9.74 21.64
N ARG A 11 27.79 9.54 21.34
CA ARG A 11 28.26 9.52 19.94
C ARG A 11 27.64 8.37 19.13
N VAL A 12 27.59 7.15 19.70
CA VAL A 12 26.96 6.00 19.08
C VAL A 12 25.50 6.28 18.81
N LYS A 13 24.73 6.81 19.77
CA LYS A 13 23.32 7.18 19.57
C LYS A 13 23.12 8.23 18.48
N LEU A 14 24.01 9.23 18.42
CA LEU A 14 23.94 10.26 17.37
C LEU A 14 24.26 9.68 15.99
N ILE A 15 25.22 8.76 15.89
CA ILE A 15 25.54 8.07 14.64
C ILE A 15 24.35 7.21 14.18
N ASP A 16 23.70 6.50 15.10
CA ASP A 16 22.49 5.73 14.78
C ASP A 16 21.36 6.62 14.27
N ILE A 17 21.10 7.75 14.94
CA ILE A 17 20.08 8.71 14.48
C ILE A 17 20.42 9.24 13.10
N LEU A 18 21.67 9.67 12.85
CA LEU A 18 22.12 10.16 11.55
C LEU A 18 21.99 9.08 10.46
N SER A 19 22.38 7.85 10.78
CA SER A 19 22.23 6.72 9.85
C SER A 19 20.77 6.48 9.45
N HIS A 20 19.87 6.52 10.43
CA HIS A 20 18.42 6.42 10.18
C HIS A 20 17.89 7.59 9.32
N ASP A 21 18.35 8.81 9.60
CA ASP A 21 17.93 9.99 8.84
C ASP A 21 18.43 9.93 7.38
N VAL A 22 19.69 9.51 7.17
CA VAL A 22 20.26 9.30 5.82
C VAL A 22 19.44 8.26 5.06
N GLN A 23 19.16 7.09 5.65
CA GLN A 23 18.35 6.06 5.02
C GLN A 23 16.92 6.56 4.69
N ARG A 24 16.37 7.43 5.53
CA ARG A 24 15.07 8.06 5.27
C ARG A 24 15.14 9.00 4.07
N ILE A 25 16.18 9.83 3.99
CA ILE A 25 16.41 10.74 2.86
C ILE A 25 16.61 9.96 1.56
N GLU A 26 17.41 8.90 1.56
CA GLU A 26 17.62 8.04 0.40
C GLU A 26 16.30 7.44 -0.13
N ARG A 27 15.43 6.95 0.78
CA ARG A 27 14.10 6.46 0.40
C ARG A 27 13.22 7.57 -0.18
N LEU A 28 13.19 8.75 0.46
CA LEU A 28 12.44 9.90 -0.05
C LEU A 28 12.88 10.31 -1.45
N ILE A 29 14.19 10.34 -1.72
CA ILE A 29 14.74 10.66 -3.04
C ILE A 29 14.33 9.59 -4.06
N THR A 30 14.44 8.32 -3.68
CA THR A 30 14.07 7.20 -4.55
C THR A 30 12.59 7.23 -4.90
N ASP A 31 11.72 7.39 -3.89
CA ASP A 31 10.27 7.45 -4.05
C ASP A 31 9.86 8.68 -4.89
N TYR A 32 10.48 9.83 -4.65
CA TYR A 32 10.21 11.05 -5.43
C TYR A 32 10.68 10.93 -6.88
N SER A 33 11.86 10.35 -7.10
CA SER A 33 12.38 10.07 -8.44
C SER A 33 11.45 9.11 -9.20
N GLN A 34 10.87 8.13 -8.49
CA GLN A 34 9.91 7.21 -9.09
C GLN A 34 8.62 7.93 -9.48
N ILE A 35 8.09 8.83 -8.63
CA ILE A 35 6.91 9.65 -8.96
C ILE A 35 7.16 10.48 -10.23
N LEU A 36 8.32 11.14 -10.35
CA LEU A 36 8.66 11.92 -11.54
C LEU A 36 8.78 11.06 -12.80
N LYS A 37 9.40 9.89 -12.70
CA LYS A 37 9.46 8.94 -13.82
C LYS A 37 8.07 8.46 -14.21
N ASP A 38 7.22 8.21 -13.23
CA ASP A 38 5.84 7.77 -13.45
C ASP A 38 5.01 8.86 -14.16
N GLU A 39 5.14 10.12 -13.76
CA GLU A 39 4.47 11.25 -14.45
C GLU A 39 4.86 11.35 -15.93
N VAL A 40 6.14 11.13 -16.25
CA VAL A 40 6.62 11.12 -17.64
C VAL A 40 6.17 9.86 -18.39
N ALA A 41 6.18 8.71 -17.77
CA ALA A 41 5.76 7.44 -18.37
C ALA A 41 4.26 7.39 -18.64
N LEU A 42 3.44 7.96 -17.74
CA LEU A 42 1.97 8.01 -17.85
C LEU A 42 1.50 8.65 -19.19
N SER A 43 2.28 9.57 -19.75
CA SER A 43 1.95 10.18 -21.05
C SER A 43 2.01 9.20 -22.24
N LYS A 44 2.65 8.04 -22.08
CA LYS A 44 2.88 7.02 -23.14
C LYS A 44 2.11 5.72 -22.91
N GLU A 45 1.63 5.47 -21.70
CA GLU A 45 0.93 4.24 -21.34
C GLU A 45 -0.56 4.33 -21.73
N LYS A 46 -1.10 3.26 -22.33
CA LYS A 46 -2.50 3.22 -22.77
C LYS A 46 -3.35 2.38 -21.83
N ILE A 47 -4.46 2.95 -21.39
CA ILE A 47 -5.50 2.22 -20.66
C ILE A 47 -6.12 1.19 -21.62
N LYS A 48 -6.18 -0.06 -21.18
CA LYS A 48 -6.78 -1.18 -21.90
C LYS A 48 -7.59 -2.07 -20.95
N LYS A 49 -8.44 -2.91 -21.51
CA LYS A 49 -9.17 -3.90 -20.72
C LYS A 49 -8.20 -4.95 -20.20
N ILE A 50 -8.10 -5.09 -18.88
CA ILE A 50 -7.23 -6.05 -18.18
C ILE A 50 -8.03 -6.88 -17.19
N ASP A 51 -7.57 -8.10 -16.90
CA ASP A 51 -8.15 -8.97 -15.87
C ASP A 51 -7.36 -8.79 -14.56
N LEU A 52 -8.06 -8.45 -13.48
CA LEU A 52 -7.42 -8.23 -12.18
C LEU A 52 -6.93 -9.51 -11.50
N GLU A 53 -7.53 -10.66 -11.81
CA GLU A 53 -7.22 -11.91 -11.12
C GLU A 53 -5.74 -12.32 -11.24
N PRO A 54 -5.15 -12.42 -12.46
CA PRO A 54 -3.74 -12.77 -12.60
C PRO A 54 -2.82 -11.72 -11.98
N ILE A 55 -3.16 -10.44 -12.05
CA ILE A 55 -2.37 -9.34 -11.49
C ILE A 55 -2.30 -9.46 -9.97
N ILE A 56 -3.47 -9.56 -9.32
CA ILE A 56 -3.55 -9.69 -7.85
C ILE A 56 -2.84 -10.96 -7.38
N LYS A 57 -3.02 -12.07 -8.10
CA LYS A 57 -2.38 -13.34 -7.77
C LYS A 57 -0.86 -13.24 -7.81
N SER A 58 -0.30 -12.66 -8.89
CA SER A 58 1.15 -12.47 -9.04
C SER A 58 1.72 -11.67 -7.87
N VAL A 59 1.14 -10.51 -7.56
CA VAL A 59 1.62 -9.66 -6.47
C VAL A 59 1.51 -10.37 -5.11
N VAL A 60 0.40 -11.06 -4.84
CA VAL A 60 0.22 -11.80 -3.58
C VAL A 60 1.18 -12.96 -3.46
N ASP A 61 1.46 -13.67 -4.55
CA ASP A 61 2.43 -14.77 -4.55
C ASP A 61 3.85 -14.26 -4.25
N ASP A 62 4.24 -13.11 -4.81
CA ASP A 62 5.53 -12.47 -4.52
C ASP A 62 5.66 -12.08 -3.03
N PHE A 63 4.64 -11.44 -2.46
CA PHE A 63 4.62 -11.10 -1.03
C PHE A 63 4.64 -12.34 -0.15
N ASN A 64 3.91 -13.41 -0.49
CA ASN A 64 3.92 -14.67 0.23
C ASN A 64 5.28 -15.37 0.17
N ASN A 65 6.01 -15.27 -0.95
CA ASN A 65 7.37 -15.81 -1.09
C ASN A 65 8.36 -15.06 -0.19
N ILE A 66 8.26 -13.73 -0.11
CA ILE A 66 9.13 -12.90 0.74
C ILE A 66 8.84 -13.15 2.23
N HIS A 67 7.56 -13.28 2.61
CA HIS A 67 7.12 -13.35 4.01
C HIS A 67 6.69 -14.74 4.46
N LYS A 68 7.04 -15.81 3.73
CA LYS A 68 6.51 -17.17 3.92
C LYS A 68 6.61 -17.74 5.34
N TYR A 69 7.57 -17.28 6.15
CA TYR A 69 7.76 -17.74 7.53
C TYR A 69 7.06 -16.87 8.57
N LYS A 70 6.59 -15.68 8.19
CA LYS A 70 6.02 -14.71 9.13
C LYS A 70 4.52 -14.61 9.01
N ARG A 71 4.00 -14.65 7.78
CA ARG A 71 2.56 -14.48 7.52
C ARG A 71 2.15 -15.06 6.18
N LYS A 72 0.84 -15.21 5.99
CA LYS A 72 0.24 -15.60 4.72
C LYS A 72 -0.84 -14.62 4.32
N ILE A 73 -0.71 -14.08 3.12
CA ILE A 73 -1.73 -13.25 2.50
C ILE A 73 -2.68 -14.17 1.75
N LYS A 74 -3.98 -14.03 2.00
CA LYS A 74 -5.03 -14.82 1.35
C LYS A 74 -5.78 -13.97 0.33
N ILE A 75 -6.16 -14.58 -0.78
CA ILE A 75 -7.08 -13.97 -1.74
C ILE A 75 -8.45 -14.61 -1.54
N SER A 76 -9.48 -13.77 -1.48
CA SER A 76 -10.88 -14.18 -1.39
C SER A 76 -11.66 -13.56 -2.54
N TYR A 77 -12.30 -14.38 -3.35
CA TYR A 77 -13.20 -13.93 -4.41
C TYR A 77 -14.64 -14.08 -3.94
N GLU A 78 -15.40 -13.00 -3.98
CA GLU A 78 -16.83 -13.03 -3.68
C GLU A 78 -17.60 -13.27 -4.99
N ASN A 79 -18.43 -14.30 -5.00
CA ASN A 79 -19.25 -14.75 -6.10
C ASN A 79 -18.51 -15.42 -7.27
N ASP A 80 -18.47 -16.75 -7.18
CA ASP A 80 -18.29 -17.71 -8.27
C ASP A 80 -16.99 -17.65 -9.08
N LYS A 81 -16.31 -18.79 -9.15
CA LYS A 81 -15.10 -19.05 -9.97
C LYS A 81 -15.24 -18.75 -11.47
N LYS A 82 -16.44 -18.33 -11.92
CA LYS A 82 -16.72 -17.95 -13.32
C LYS A 82 -16.67 -16.45 -13.58
N ASN A 83 -16.61 -15.60 -12.53
CA ASN A 83 -16.61 -14.16 -12.69
C ASN A 83 -15.20 -13.64 -12.95
N LYS A 84 -14.93 -13.22 -14.17
CA LYS A 84 -13.73 -12.46 -14.49
C LYS A 84 -13.88 -11.01 -14.01
N TYR A 85 -12.80 -10.46 -13.45
CA TYR A 85 -12.77 -9.11 -12.87
C TYR A 85 -12.06 -8.14 -13.81
N PHE A 86 -12.72 -7.83 -14.95
CA PHE A 86 -12.17 -6.90 -15.93
C PHE A 86 -12.34 -5.45 -15.50
N ILE A 87 -11.27 -4.69 -15.67
CA ILE A 87 -11.26 -3.23 -15.53
C ILE A 87 -10.61 -2.60 -16.77
N ASN A 88 -10.83 -1.30 -16.97
CA ASN A 88 -10.00 -0.50 -17.87
C ASN A 88 -8.82 0.06 -17.08
N GLY A 89 -7.60 -0.34 -17.42
CA GLY A 89 -6.43 0.03 -16.64
C GLY A 89 -5.10 -0.21 -17.34
N ILE A 90 -4.05 0.14 -16.63
CA ILE A 90 -2.64 -0.06 -16.99
C ILE A 90 -2.07 -1.10 -16.02
N GLU A 91 -1.68 -2.25 -16.53
CA GLU A 91 -1.36 -3.46 -15.75
C GLU A 91 -0.31 -3.21 -14.66
N ASN A 92 0.87 -2.70 -15.02
CA ASN A 92 1.95 -2.40 -14.09
C ASN A 92 1.57 -1.34 -13.04
N ARG A 93 0.63 -0.41 -13.36
CA ARG A 93 0.14 0.58 -12.40
C ARG A 93 -0.84 -0.02 -11.42
N VAL A 94 -1.65 -0.96 -11.86
CA VAL A 94 -2.52 -1.74 -10.98
C VAL A 94 -1.68 -2.63 -10.06
N GLU A 95 -0.63 -3.30 -10.57
CA GLU A 95 0.35 -4.02 -9.75
C GLU A 95 0.94 -3.11 -8.67
N GLN A 96 1.38 -1.91 -9.03
CA GLN A 96 1.94 -0.92 -8.11
C GLN A 96 0.94 -0.49 -7.03
N ILE A 97 -0.34 -0.30 -7.38
CA ILE A 97 -1.41 -0.01 -6.42
C ILE A 97 -1.50 -1.14 -5.38
N ILE A 98 -1.64 -2.39 -5.85
CA ILE A 98 -1.81 -3.55 -4.96
C ILE A 98 -0.56 -3.76 -4.09
N ALA A 99 0.64 -3.66 -4.67
CA ALA A 99 1.90 -3.80 -3.95
C ALA A 99 2.06 -2.77 -2.82
N ASN A 100 1.78 -1.48 -3.10
CA ASN A 100 1.85 -0.42 -2.08
C ASN A 100 0.84 -0.62 -0.94
N LEU A 101 -0.36 -1.10 -1.26
CA LEU A 101 -1.38 -1.38 -0.25
C LEU A 101 -1.02 -2.60 0.59
N LEU A 102 -0.45 -3.66 -0.02
CA LEU A 102 0.03 -4.83 0.70
C LEU A 102 1.24 -4.52 1.57
N ASP A 103 2.18 -3.69 1.10
CA ASP A 103 3.32 -3.25 1.91
C ASP A 103 2.85 -2.51 3.18
N ASN A 104 1.87 -1.63 3.04
CA ASN A 104 1.25 -0.98 4.19
C ASN A 104 0.58 -2.00 5.12
N ALA A 105 -0.25 -2.91 4.61
CA ALA A 105 -0.93 -3.91 5.40
C ALA A 105 0.07 -4.81 6.17
N VAL A 106 1.14 -5.26 5.50
CA VAL A 106 2.24 -6.03 6.11
C VAL A 106 2.92 -5.22 7.21
N SER A 107 3.24 -3.97 6.95
CA SER A 107 4.03 -3.15 7.86
C SER A 107 3.26 -2.65 9.09
N PHE A 108 1.93 -2.58 9.03
CA PHE A 108 1.08 -2.20 10.18
C PHE A 108 0.54 -3.39 10.96
N SER A 109 0.72 -4.60 10.47
CA SER A 109 0.27 -5.83 11.12
C SER A 109 1.44 -6.53 11.82
N GLU A 110 1.17 -7.11 12.99
CA GLU A 110 2.13 -7.98 13.68
C GLU A 110 2.32 -9.29 12.90
N ASP A 111 3.44 -9.99 13.15
CA ASP A 111 3.68 -11.31 12.59
C ASP A 111 2.54 -12.28 12.99
N ASN A 112 2.24 -13.25 12.12
CA ASN A 112 1.14 -14.21 12.26
C ASN A 112 -0.29 -13.63 12.16
N LYS A 113 -0.44 -12.32 11.88
CA LYS A 113 -1.74 -11.73 11.58
C LYS A 113 -2.13 -11.95 10.13
N GLU A 114 -3.43 -12.07 9.89
CA GLU A 114 -3.98 -12.33 8.57
C GLU A 114 -4.12 -11.04 7.76
N ILE A 115 -3.77 -11.13 6.47
CA ILE A 115 -4.09 -10.11 5.47
C ILE A 115 -4.93 -10.78 4.39
N ILE A 116 -6.03 -10.15 4.00
CA ILE A 116 -6.95 -10.69 3.00
C ILE A 116 -7.10 -9.67 1.87
N VAL A 117 -6.87 -10.11 0.64
CA VAL A 117 -7.27 -9.38 -0.57
C VAL A 117 -8.61 -9.94 -1.02
N LYS A 118 -9.68 -9.16 -0.84
CA LYS A 118 -11.03 -9.54 -1.25
C LYS A 118 -11.38 -8.87 -2.57
N VAL A 119 -11.82 -9.65 -3.55
CA VAL A 119 -12.27 -9.14 -4.86
C VAL A 119 -13.74 -9.47 -5.04
N SER A 120 -14.53 -8.45 -5.37
CA SER A 120 -15.98 -8.58 -5.52
C SER A 120 -16.51 -7.69 -6.65
N LYS A 121 -17.78 -7.84 -6.97
CA LYS A 121 -18.51 -6.92 -7.85
C LYS A 121 -19.66 -6.26 -7.10
N SER A 122 -19.81 -4.96 -7.26
CA SER A 122 -20.97 -4.23 -6.76
C SER A 122 -22.23 -4.60 -7.58
N LYS A 123 -23.39 -4.18 -7.07
CA LYS A 123 -24.67 -4.32 -7.80
C LYS A 123 -24.62 -3.66 -9.18
N ASP A 124 -23.86 -2.58 -9.32
CA ASP A 124 -23.68 -1.83 -10.57
C ASP A 124 -22.57 -2.40 -11.46
N LYS A 125 -22.08 -3.61 -11.15
CA LYS A 125 -21.01 -4.32 -11.88
C LYS A 125 -19.65 -3.62 -11.84
N GLN A 126 -19.42 -2.70 -10.89
CA GLN A 126 -18.10 -2.16 -10.60
C GLN A 126 -17.26 -3.24 -9.92
N VAL A 127 -15.95 -3.24 -10.16
CA VAL A 127 -15.04 -4.18 -9.49
C VAL A 127 -14.50 -3.53 -8.23
N MET A 128 -14.69 -4.20 -7.10
CA MET A 128 -14.21 -3.76 -5.78
C MET A 128 -13.04 -4.65 -5.35
N VAL A 129 -11.98 -4.01 -4.88
CA VAL A 129 -10.82 -4.68 -4.26
C VAL A 129 -10.66 -4.12 -2.86
N ASN A 130 -10.78 -4.99 -1.86
CA ASN A 130 -10.54 -4.64 -0.46
C ASN A 130 -9.27 -5.32 0.03
N ILE A 131 -8.38 -4.55 0.64
CA ILE A 131 -7.23 -5.09 1.37
C ILE A 131 -7.51 -4.91 2.85
N LEU A 132 -7.68 -6.03 3.55
CA LEU A 132 -8.09 -6.14 4.94
C LEU A 132 -6.89 -6.64 5.75
N ASP A 133 -6.44 -5.84 6.70
CA ASP A 133 -5.39 -6.24 7.63
C ASP A 133 -5.92 -6.44 9.06
N GLU A 134 -5.09 -6.97 9.95
CA GLU A 134 -5.34 -7.10 11.39
C GLU A 134 -4.37 -6.22 12.19
N GLY A 135 -4.02 -5.07 11.66
CA GLY A 135 -3.15 -4.09 12.30
C GLY A 135 -3.85 -3.23 13.34
N ILE A 136 -3.23 -2.10 13.62
CA ILE A 136 -3.75 -1.16 14.62
C ILE A 136 -5.02 -0.42 14.17
N GLY A 137 -5.29 -0.38 12.86
CA GLY A 137 -6.34 0.44 12.25
C GLY A 137 -6.00 1.93 12.24
N PHE A 138 -6.97 2.74 11.85
CA PHE A 138 -6.86 4.20 11.83
C PHE A 138 -7.35 4.78 13.16
N LYS A 139 -6.57 5.67 13.77
CA LYS A 139 -6.96 6.41 14.97
C LYS A 139 -7.83 7.63 14.64
N GLU A 140 -7.72 8.13 13.43
CA GLU A 140 -8.36 9.37 13.01
C GLU A 140 -9.76 9.14 12.48
N LYS A 141 -10.67 10.08 12.76
CA LYS A 141 -12.02 10.07 12.21
C LYS A 141 -12.02 10.38 10.71
N ASP A 142 -11.14 11.28 10.27
CA ASP A 142 -10.97 11.65 8.87
C ASP A 142 -9.82 10.87 8.24
N THR A 143 -10.14 9.73 7.66
CA THR A 143 -9.19 8.85 6.99
C THR A 143 -8.68 9.39 5.66
N ASN A 144 -9.27 10.45 5.09
CA ASN A 144 -8.76 11.06 3.85
C ASN A 144 -7.37 11.66 4.02
N LYS A 145 -6.98 11.99 5.23
CA LYS A 145 -5.64 12.51 5.52
C LYS A 145 -4.53 11.53 5.22
N VAL A 146 -4.80 10.21 5.25
CA VAL A 146 -3.77 9.20 5.02
C VAL A 146 -3.23 9.21 3.58
N PHE A 147 -3.98 9.79 2.64
CA PHE A 147 -3.56 9.95 1.24
C PHE A 147 -2.73 11.22 0.97
N LYS A 148 -2.55 12.09 1.97
CA LYS A 148 -1.69 13.27 1.81
C LYS A 148 -0.22 12.88 1.74
N ARG A 149 0.55 13.62 0.95
CA ARG A 149 2.02 13.42 0.86
C ARG A 149 2.66 13.59 2.23
N PHE A 150 3.63 12.72 2.53
CA PHE A 150 4.40 12.73 3.79
C PHE A 150 3.56 12.52 5.05
N TYR A 151 2.30 12.11 4.91
CA TYR A 151 1.49 11.78 6.06
C TYR A 151 1.95 10.43 6.65
N SER A 152 2.34 10.44 7.91
CA SER A 152 2.66 9.24 8.66
C SER A 152 2.15 9.40 10.10
N ASN A 153 1.30 8.48 10.55
CA ASN A 153 0.89 8.35 11.95
C ASN A 153 1.30 6.96 12.45
N ARG A 154 2.53 6.58 12.11
CA ARG A 154 3.07 5.25 12.40
C ARG A 154 3.74 5.25 13.76
N PRO A 155 3.39 4.31 14.66
CA PRO A 155 4.16 4.09 15.88
C PRO A 155 5.60 3.66 15.57
N ASP A 156 6.58 4.10 16.36
CA ASP A 156 8.01 3.84 16.17
C ASP A 156 8.35 2.35 15.96
N LYS A 157 7.61 1.46 16.63
CA LYS A 157 7.80 0.02 16.54
C LYS A 157 7.56 -0.60 15.14
N PHE A 158 6.92 0.11 14.24
CA PHE A 158 6.62 -0.36 12.87
C PHE A 158 7.58 0.17 11.80
N GLY A 159 8.69 0.76 12.20
CA GLY A 159 9.70 1.31 11.30
C GLY A 159 9.28 2.60 10.61
N GLN A 160 10.22 3.20 9.90
CA GLN A 160 10.00 4.45 9.18
C GLN A 160 9.71 4.17 7.70
N HIS A 161 8.64 4.79 7.18
CA HIS A 161 8.30 4.83 5.75
C HIS A 161 8.23 6.28 5.29
N SER A 162 8.38 6.51 3.98
CA SER A 162 8.39 7.87 3.39
C SER A 162 7.07 8.64 3.56
N GLY A 163 5.96 7.93 3.80
CA GLY A 163 4.61 8.52 3.80
C GLY A 163 4.11 8.90 2.40
N LEU A 164 4.75 8.36 1.35
CA LEU A 164 4.39 8.60 -0.05
C LEU A 164 3.55 7.47 -0.66
N GLY A 165 3.64 6.24 -0.13
CA GLY A 165 3.00 5.06 -0.72
C GLY A 165 1.50 5.22 -0.95
N LEU A 166 0.73 5.69 0.05
CA LEU A 166 -0.72 5.92 -0.11
C LEU A 166 -1.05 7.12 -1.00
N ASN A 167 -0.19 8.13 -1.08
CA ASN A 167 -0.36 9.22 -2.03
C ASN A 167 -0.14 8.74 -3.48
N ILE A 168 0.86 7.89 -3.71
CA ILE A 168 1.07 7.23 -5.02
C ILE A 168 -0.16 6.41 -5.39
N VAL A 169 -0.66 5.59 -4.46
CA VAL A 169 -1.89 4.82 -4.68
C VAL A 169 -3.05 5.72 -5.09
N LYS A 170 -3.28 6.83 -4.37
CA LYS A 170 -4.37 7.77 -4.69
C LYS A 170 -4.26 8.32 -6.10
N ASN A 171 -3.06 8.78 -6.51
CA ASN A 171 -2.84 9.30 -7.86
C ASN A 171 -3.07 8.24 -8.94
N LEU A 172 -2.61 7.01 -8.71
CA LEU A 172 -2.80 5.92 -9.65
C LEU A 172 -4.27 5.48 -9.74
N VAL A 173 -4.98 5.46 -8.61
CA VAL A 173 -6.42 5.18 -8.58
C VAL A 173 -7.20 6.25 -9.35
N ASP A 174 -6.87 7.52 -9.17
CA ASP A 174 -7.49 8.63 -9.90
C ASP A 174 -7.23 8.55 -11.42
N LEU A 175 -6.01 8.14 -11.82
CA LEU A 175 -5.67 7.85 -13.22
C LEU A 175 -6.61 6.82 -13.86
N HIS A 176 -7.05 5.83 -13.08
CA HIS A 176 -7.98 4.79 -13.53
C HIS A 176 -9.46 5.19 -13.43
N ASN A 177 -9.76 6.45 -13.11
CA ASN A 177 -11.12 6.93 -12.80
C ASN A 177 -11.81 6.09 -11.71
N ALA A 178 -11.01 5.48 -10.83
CA ALA A 178 -11.46 4.69 -9.70
C ALA A 178 -11.54 5.54 -8.42
N THR A 179 -12.12 5.00 -7.37
CA THR A 179 -12.15 5.62 -6.05
C THR A 179 -11.43 4.75 -5.04
N ILE A 180 -10.80 5.38 -4.04
CA ILE A 180 -10.22 4.68 -2.91
C ILE A 180 -10.76 5.25 -1.61
N ASN A 181 -11.07 4.36 -0.68
CA ASN A 181 -11.53 4.68 0.66
C ASN A 181 -10.71 3.90 1.70
N ALA A 182 -10.41 4.57 2.80
CA ALA A 182 -9.74 3.98 3.96
C ALA A 182 -10.69 3.97 5.15
N SER A 183 -10.85 2.84 5.81
CA SER A 183 -11.72 2.69 6.98
C SER A 183 -11.16 1.65 7.95
N ASN A 184 -11.67 1.64 9.16
CA ASN A 184 -11.43 0.52 10.06
C ASN A 184 -12.35 -0.65 9.70
N ARG A 185 -11.86 -1.87 9.92
CA ARG A 185 -12.67 -3.07 9.78
C ARG A 185 -13.83 -3.06 10.77
N ILE A 186 -14.96 -3.63 10.35
CA ILE A 186 -16.17 -3.72 11.17
C ILE A 186 -16.17 -5.02 12.00
N ASP A 187 -15.60 -6.09 11.45
CA ASP A 187 -15.61 -7.45 12.00
C ASP A 187 -14.56 -7.68 13.09
N LYS A 188 -13.44 -6.97 13.02
CA LYS A 188 -12.34 -7.07 13.97
C LYS A 188 -11.43 -5.84 13.90
N LYS A 189 -10.41 -5.79 14.77
CA LYS A 189 -9.41 -4.73 14.74
C LYS A 189 -8.58 -4.83 13.45
N GLY A 190 -8.33 -3.69 12.81
CA GLY A 190 -7.54 -3.60 11.57
C GLY A 190 -8.04 -2.52 10.63
N ALA A 191 -7.36 -2.36 9.52
CA ALA A 191 -7.75 -1.45 8.46
C ALA A 191 -8.40 -2.18 7.28
N ASN A 192 -9.20 -1.44 6.53
CA ASN A 192 -9.77 -1.81 5.25
C ASN A 192 -9.44 -0.71 4.24
N MET A 193 -8.66 -1.05 3.23
CA MET A 193 -8.43 -0.21 2.06
C MET A 193 -9.29 -0.74 0.92
N GLU A 194 -10.26 0.06 0.49
CA GLU A 194 -11.22 -0.30 -0.55
C GLU A 194 -10.98 0.52 -1.81
N ILE A 195 -10.80 -0.16 -2.94
CA ILE A 195 -10.74 0.46 -4.26
C ILE A 195 -11.97 0.02 -5.04
N MET A 196 -12.61 0.96 -5.72
CA MET A 196 -13.74 0.71 -6.60
C MET A 196 -13.41 1.19 -8.00
N PHE A 197 -13.24 0.24 -8.92
CA PHE A 197 -13.00 0.50 -10.34
C PHE A 197 -14.33 0.64 -11.06
N PRO A 198 -14.45 1.59 -12.02
CA PRO A 198 -15.67 1.74 -12.82
C PRO A 198 -15.94 0.48 -13.65
N LYS A 199 -17.19 0.30 -14.02
CA LYS A 199 -17.63 -0.76 -14.93
C LYS A 199 -16.93 -0.60 -16.29
N VAL A 200 -16.51 -1.72 -16.88
CA VAL A 200 -15.97 -1.85 -18.25
C VAL A 200 -17.11 -2.05 -19.25
#